data_4aa76d0b438d21de41997c2e856f39c1
#
_entry.id   4aa76d0b438d21de41997c2e856f39c1
#
_cell.length_a   1.000
_cell.length_b   1.000
_cell.length_c   1.000
_cell.angle_alpha   90.00
_cell.angle_beta   90.00
_cell.angle_gamma   90.00
#
_symmetry.space_group_name_H-M   'P 1'
#
loop_
_entity.id
_entity.type
_entity.pdbx_description
1 polymer ?
#
loop_
_entity_poly.entity_id
_entity_poly.type
_entity_poly.pdbx_seq_one_letter_code
_entity_poly.pdbx_strand_id
1 'polypeptide(L)'
;MKRQLNALQKRRQNGIIAMALLFVLFSIIFYISSTRVEPVVFGFYLGDEWKLISEWEVGSKSGVMIFLFISLIGIIFSYAQFTRDKKLSIGSFLFGFGSIMAFLCWAAAGKFIPLTGLLQAAVLLSVPLIFGSMAGLLCEKSGVINIAIEGQLLFAAFISAVIASLTQNLIWGLISAPIAGAAVSWILAYFSIKFQVDQVILGFVINVLVLGLTNFFYTVLLVPYESTWNVAGSFSAIQIPILSKIPIIGPILFNQTIIVYFMYLIVTVIQVAL
;
A
#
# COMPACT_ATOMS: atom_id res chain seq x y z
N MET A 1 9.54 41.05 15.99
CA MET A 1 8.23 40.51 16.39
C MET A 1 8.11 39.07 15.87
N LYS A 2 8.16 38.03 16.74
CA LYS A 2 7.94 36.62 16.31
C LYS A 2 6.47 36.47 15.97
N ARG A 3 6.16 36.25 14.69
CA ARG A 3 4.81 35.97 14.18
C ARG A 3 4.27 34.75 14.94
N GLN A 4 3.22 34.90 15.73
CA GLN A 4 2.55 33.76 16.38
C GLN A 4 1.90 32.89 15.25
N LEU A 5 2.47 31.72 15.07
CA LEU A 5 2.01 30.77 14.05
C LEU A 5 0.73 30.06 14.55
N ASN A 6 -0.27 30.01 13.70
CA ASN A 6 -1.49 29.22 13.93
C ASN A 6 -1.15 27.71 13.98
N ALA A 7 -1.94 26.88 14.66
CA ALA A 7 -1.68 25.43 14.80
C ALA A 7 -1.38 24.73 13.45
N LEU A 8 -2.10 25.09 12.39
CA LEU A 8 -1.87 24.58 11.02
C LEU A 8 -0.53 25.04 10.45
N GLN A 9 -0.14 26.29 10.66
CA GLN A 9 1.15 26.81 10.21
C GLN A 9 2.30 26.15 10.95
N LYS A 10 2.16 25.91 12.24
CA LYS A 10 3.16 25.18 13.05
C LYS A 10 3.33 23.74 12.56
N ARG A 11 2.22 23.04 12.23
CA ARG A 11 2.26 21.70 11.63
C ARG A 11 2.99 21.68 10.28
N ARG A 12 2.73 22.67 9.42
CA ARG A 12 3.42 22.81 8.11
C ARG A 12 4.92 23.10 8.31
N GLN A 13 5.28 23.98 9.22
CA GLN A 13 6.68 24.27 9.56
C GLN A 13 7.42 23.02 10.05
N ASN A 14 6.82 22.25 10.97
CA ASN A 14 7.38 21.00 11.45
C ASN A 14 7.56 19.98 10.31
N GLY A 15 6.63 19.94 9.36
CA GLY A 15 6.77 19.11 8.16
C GLY A 15 7.97 19.46 7.30
N ILE A 16 8.25 20.76 7.09
CA ILE A 16 9.44 21.21 6.35
C ILE A 16 10.73 20.87 7.11
N ILE A 17 10.75 21.05 8.43
CA ILE A 17 11.90 20.71 9.28
C ILE A 17 12.14 19.19 9.19
N ALA A 18 11.09 18.37 9.26
CA ALA A 18 11.21 16.92 9.11
C ALA A 18 11.77 16.51 7.74
N MET A 19 11.30 17.15 6.65
CA MET A 19 11.85 16.91 5.30
C MET A 19 13.35 17.30 5.23
N ALA A 20 13.74 18.41 5.83
CA ALA A 20 15.15 18.84 5.85
C ALA A 20 16.03 17.86 6.64
N LEU A 21 15.57 17.38 7.80
CA LEU A 21 16.28 16.38 8.59
C LEU A 21 16.41 15.04 7.85
N LEU A 22 15.33 14.58 7.23
CA LEU A 22 15.34 13.37 6.40
C LEU A 22 16.25 13.52 5.19
N PHE A 23 16.28 14.70 4.55
CA PHE A 23 17.18 14.98 3.44
C PHE A 23 18.66 14.84 3.84
N VAL A 24 19.05 15.40 4.99
CA VAL A 24 20.42 15.27 5.51
C VAL A 24 20.74 13.80 5.78
N LEU A 25 19.82 13.07 6.43
CA LEU A 25 19.98 11.64 6.70
C LEU A 25 20.15 10.84 5.40
N PHE A 26 19.29 11.06 4.41
CA PHE A 26 19.36 10.38 3.11
C PHE A 26 20.62 10.74 2.33
N SER A 27 21.05 11.99 2.38
CA SER A 27 22.30 12.42 1.75
C SER A 27 23.52 11.72 2.35
N ILE A 28 23.54 11.54 3.67
CA ILE A 28 24.59 10.79 4.36
C ILE A 28 24.55 9.32 3.96
N ILE A 29 23.40 8.67 4.04
CA ILE A 29 23.27 7.23 3.79
C ILE A 29 23.53 6.93 2.30
N PHE A 30 22.84 7.61 1.39
CA PHE A 30 22.83 7.21 -0.02
C PHE A 30 24.05 7.69 -0.77
N TYR A 31 24.60 8.86 -0.44
CA TYR A 31 25.77 9.41 -1.14
C TYR A 31 27.09 8.94 -0.54
N ILE A 32 27.24 9.00 0.80
CA ILE A 32 28.50 8.66 1.47
C ILE A 32 28.72 7.15 1.52
N SER A 33 27.66 6.37 1.80
CA SER A 33 27.79 4.91 1.84
C SER A 33 27.78 4.24 0.45
N SER A 34 27.55 4.99 -0.63
CA SER A 34 27.56 4.46 -1.98
C SER A 34 29.01 4.23 -2.46
N THR A 35 29.48 3.01 -2.26
CA THR A 35 30.75 2.52 -2.83
C THR A 35 30.58 1.93 -4.23
N ARG A 36 29.35 1.68 -4.68
CA ARG A 36 29.04 1.05 -5.95
C ARG A 36 28.92 2.10 -7.05
N VAL A 37 29.63 1.85 -8.15
CA VAL A 37 29.65 2.73 -9.35
C VAL A 37 28.76 2.16 -10.47
N GLU A 38 28.35 0.91 -10.35
CA GLU A 38 27.58 0.20 -11.36
C GLU A 38 26.25 0.91 -11.66
N PRO A 39 25.83 0.99 -12.94
CA PRO A 39 24.60 1.63 -13.31
C PRO A 39 23.37 0.84 -12.84
N VAL A 40 22.28 1.53 -12.59
CA VAL A 40 20.94 0.97 -12.35
C VAL A 40 20.17 1.06 -13.67
N VAL A 41 19.51 -0.02 -14.04
CA VAL A 41 18.65 -0.07 -15.22
C VAL A 41 17.19 -0.05 -14.78
N PHE A 42 16.46 0.99 -15.14
CA PHE A 42 15.02 1.10 -14.91
C PHE A 42 14.26 0.61 -16.13
N GLY A 43 13.48 -0.45 -15.98
CA GLY A 43 12.56 -0.94 -17.01
C GLY A 43 11.18 -0.31 -16.86
N PHE A 44 10.66 0.22 -17.97
CA PHE A 44 9.33 0.83 -18.05
C PHE A 44 8.29 -0.06 -18.75
N TYR A 45 8.62 -1.34 -18.97
CA TYR A 45 7.76 -2.32 -19.62
C TYR A 45 7.70 -3.62 -18.80
N LEU A 46 6.64 -4.37 -18.97
CA LEU A 46 6.40 -5.66 -18.30
C LEU A 46 6.11 -6.79 -19.27
N GLY A 47 5.64 -6.51 -20.48
CA GLY A 47 5.23 -7.51 -21.45
C GLY A 47 4.99 -6.93 -22.85
N ASP A 48 3.75 -7.12 -23.34
CA ASP A 48 3.34 -6.81 -24.71
C ASP A 48 2.82 -5.39 -24.94
N GLU A 49 3.10 -4.47 -24.01
CA GLU A 49 2.70 -3.07 -24.17
C GLU A 49 3.52 -2.35 -25.26
N TRP A 50 2.97 -1.24 -25.75
CA TRP A 50 3.65 -0.37 -26.70
C TRP A 50 4.88 0.26 -26.03
N LYS A 51 6.08 -0.12 -26.51
CA LYS A 51 7.34 0.34 -25.95
C LYS A 51 7.63 1.78 -26.38
N LEU A 52 7.35 2.76 -25.50
CA LEU A 52 7.79 4.15 -25.69
C LEU A 52 9.24 4.35 -25.26
N ILE A 53 9.58 3.82 -24.07
CA ILE A 53 10.92 3.81 -23.50
C ILE A 53 11.14 2.41 -22.97
N SER A 54 12.12 1.70 -23.50
CA SER A 54 12.37 0.32 -23.06
C SER A 54 13.09 0.26 -21.73
N GLU A 55 14.18 1.01 -21.62
CA GLU A 55 15.06 1.00 -20.45
C GLU A 55 15.70 2.37 -20.27
N TRP A 56 15.98 2.71 -19.03
CA TRP A 56 16.69 3.92 -18.67
C TRP A 56 17.85 3.54 -17.74
N GLU A 57 19.06 3.64 -18.30
CA GLU A 57 20.28 3.35 -17.57
C GLU A 57 20.80 4.61 -16.89
N VAL A 58 20.99 4.54 -15.58
CA VAL A 58 21.47 5.66 -14.77
C VAL A 58 22.62 5.18 -13.89
N GLY A 59 23.76 5.84 -13.96
CA GLY A 59 24.84 5.57 -13.02
C GLY A 59 24.35 5.73 -11.57
N SER A 60 24.59 4.74 -10.71
CA SER A 60 24.05 4.73 -9.35
C SER A 60 24.37 6.03 -8.60
N LYS A 61 25.62 6.44 -8.56
CA LYS A 61 26.05 7.65 -7.84
C LYS A 61 25.53 8.95 -8.46
N SER A 62 25.52 9.06 -9.78
CA SER A 62 24.95 10.21 -10.49
C SER A 62 23.43 10.29 -10.32
N GLY A 63 22.75 9.14 -10.38
CA GLY A 63 21.31 9.05 -10.11
C GLY A 63 20.95 9.51 -8.70
N VAL A 64 21.68 9.02 -7.67
CA VAL A 64 21.51 9.49 -6.29
C VAL A 64 21.65 11.01 -6.20
N MET A 65 22.68 11.60 -6.80
CA MET A 65 22.86 13.07 -6.78
C MET A 65 21.73 13.82 -7.47
N ILE A 66 21.31 13.38 -8.65
CA ILE A 66 20.21 14.02 -9.39
C ILE A 66 18.91 13.98 -8.58
N PHE A 67 18.57 12.82 -8.03
CA PHE A 67 17.31 12.67 -7.28
C PHE A 67 17.35 13.32 -5.90
N LEU A 68 18.49 13.38 -5.22
CA LEU A 68 18.67 14.21 -4.03
C LEU A 68 18.53 15.69 -4.36
N PHE A 69 19.01 16.14 -5.51
CA PHE A 69 18.81 17.52 -5.96
C PHE A 69 17.33 17.83 -6.20
N ILE A 70 16.58 16.91 -6.79
CA ILE A 70 15.11 17.04 -6.92
C ILE A 70 14.44 17.11 -5.54
N SER A 71 14.87 16.29 -4.57
CA SER A 71 14.39 16.37 -3.18
C SER A 71 14.66 17.73 -2.55
N LEU A 72 15.85 18.30 -2.76
CA LEU A 72 16.21 19.63 -2.28
C LEU A 72 15.29 20.70 -2.88
N ILE A 73 15.06 20.65 -4.18
CA ILE A 73 14.08 21.53 -4.86
C ILE A 73 12.69 21.39 -4.21
N GLY A 74 12.29 20.17 -3.88
CA GLY A 74 11.03 19.90 -3.17
C GLY A 74 10.93 20.61 -1.81
N ILE A 75 12.02 20.63 -1.02
CA ILE A 75 12.10 21.36 0.25
C ILE A 75 11.99 22.86 0.03
N ILE A 76 12.77 23.41 -0.92
CA ILE A 76 12.77 24.83 -1.25
C ILE A 76 11.36 25.27 -1.70
N PHE A 77 10.72 24.45 -2.54
CA PHE A 77 9.37 24.73 -3.01
C PHE A 77 8.32 24.64 -1.88
N SER A 78 8.47 23.67 -0.96
CA SER A 78 7.64 23.58 0.26
C SER A 78 7.79 24.82 1.12
N TYR A 79 9.00 25.34 1.29
CA TYR A 79 9.25 26.57 2.02
C TYR A 79 8.61 27.78 1.32
N ALA A 80 8.73 27.89 0.01
CA ALA A 80 8.07 28.93 -0.78
C ALA A 80 6.54 28.85 -0.72
N GLN A 81 5.98 27.66 -0.69
CA GLN A 81 4.53 27.47 -0.47
C GLN A 81 4.09 27.87 0.93
N PHE A 82 4.92 27.55 1.96
CA PHE A 82 4.67 27.95 3.34
C PHE A 82 4.66 29.47 3.51
N THR A 83 5.63 30.18 2.93
CA THR A 83 5.68 31.67 2.99
C THR A 83 4.48 32.34 2.32
N ARG A 84 3.89 31.67 1.30
CA ARG A 84 2.70 32.12 0.59
C ARG A 84 1.38 31.59 1.18
N ASP A 85 1.44 30.95 2.36
CA ASP A 85 0.32 30.31 3.06
C ASP A 85 -0.48 29.28 2.22
N LYS A 86 0.21 28.64 1.24
CA LYS A 86 -0.37 27.59 0.39
C LYS A 86 -0.15 26.19 1.01
N LYS A 87 -0.90 25.19 0.54
CA LYS A 87 -0.70 23.78 0.91
C LYS A 87 0.65 23.28 0.39
N LEU A 88 1.37 22.45 1.16
CA LEU A 88 2.70 21.93 0.82
C LEU A 88 2.67 20.77 -0.21
N SER A 89 1.59 20.58 -0.95
CA SER A 89 1.34 19.36 -1.73
C SER A 89 2.43 19.09 -2.80
N ILE A 90 2.77 20.08 -3.61
CA ILE A 90 3.74 19.89 -4.72
C ILE A 90 5.17 19.73 -4.18
N GLY A 91 5.57 20.57 -3.23
CA GLY A 91 6.90 20.46 -2.64
C GLY A 91 7.13 19.14 -1.91
N SER A 92 6.13 18.66 -1.15
CA SER A 92 6.20 17.36 -0.49
C SER A 92 6.22 16.21 -1.48
N PHE A 93 5.49 16.31 -2.61
CA PHE A 93 5.54 15.31 -3.67
C PHE A 93 6.94 15.23 -4.31
N LEU A 94 7.53 16.37 -4.67
CA LEU A 94 8.89 16.41 -5.25
C LEU A 94 9.93 15.86 -4.28
N PHE A 95 9.82 16.20 -2.99
CA PHE A 95 10.70 15.65 -1.96
C PHE A 95 10.57 14.13 -1.86
N GLY A 96 9.34 13.61 -1.77
CA GLY A 96 9.08 12.18 -1.67
C GLY A 96 9.54 11.42 -2.91
N PHE A 97 9.20 11.90 -4.10
CA PHE A 97 9.62 11.31 -5.37
C PHE A 97 11.16 11.26 -5.49
N GLY A 98 11.83 12.39 -5.26
CA GLY A 98 13.29 12.45 -5.32
C GLY A 98 13.95 11.53 -4.30
N SER A 99 13.43 11.45 -3.07
CA SER A 99 13.97 10.58 -2.02
C SER A 99 13.81 9.10 -2.34
N ILE A 100 12.64 8.68 -2.87
CA ILE A 100 12.38 7.30 -3.27
C ILE A 100 13.29 6.91 -4.45
N MET A 101 13.40 7.75 -5.47
CA MET A 101 14.26 7.48 -6.62
C MET A 101 15.76 7.45 -6.25
N ALA A 102 16.20 8.32 -5.35
CA ALA A 102 17.55 8.29 -4.80
C ALA A 102 17.83 6.97 -4.07
N PHE A 103 16.88 6.51 -3.24
CA PHE A 103 16.94 5.21 -2.58
C PHE A 103 17.04 4.07 -3.58
N LEU A 104 16.22 4.05 -4.63
CA LEU A 104 16.25 3.01 -5.66
C LEU A 104 17.59 3.00 -6.39
N CYS A 105 18.14 4.15 -6.76
CA CYS A 105 19.46 4.25 -7.38
C CYS A 105 20.59 3.73 -6.47
N TRP A 106 20.47 3.96 -5.16
CA TRP A 106 21.44 3.47 -4.19
C TRP A 106 21.32 1.97 -3.92
N ALA A 107 20.09 1.48 -3.69
CA ALA A 107 19.83 0.10 -3.26
C ALA A 107 20.01 -0.91 -4.41
N ALA A 108 19.74 -0.50 -5.64
CA ALA A 108 19.73 -1.36 -6.82
C ALA A 108 20.93 -1.16 -7.75
N ALA A 109 22.03 -0.62 -7.25
CA ALA A 109 23.26 -0.49 -8.04
C ALA A 109 23.67 -1.85 -8.66
N GLY A 110 23.87 -1.88 -9.99
CA GLY A 110 24.18 -3.09 -10.76
C GLY A 110 22.97 -4.02 -10.97
N LYS A 111 21.73 -3.56 -10.74
CA LYS A 111 20.52 -4.38 -10.90
C LYS A 111 19.52 -3.72 -11.84
N PHE A 112 18.66 -4.59 -12.40
CA PHE A 112 17.49 -4.16 -13.16
C PHE A 112 16.30 -3.95 -12.22
N ILE A 113 15.63 -2.82 -12.33
CA ILE A 113 14.40 -2.49 -11.60
C ILE A 113 13.24 -2.41 -12.58
N PRO A 114 12.28 -3.34 -12.59
CA PRO A 114 11.04 -3.22 -13.36
C PRO A 114 10.11 -2.20 -12.68
N LEU A 115 10.28 -0.91 -12.99
CA LEU A 115 9.52 0.17 -12.33
C LEU A 115 8.01 0.01 -12.52
N THR A 116 7.58 -0.36 -13.74
CA THR A 116 6.17 -0.66 -14.02
C THR A 116 5.67 -1.84 -13.19
N GLY A 117 6.50 -2.88 -12.99
CA GLY A 117 6.17 -4.03 -12.13
C GLY A 117 6.06 -3.68 -10.67
N LEU A 118 6.93 -2.81 -10.17
CA LEU A 118 6.83 -2.31 -8.81
C LEU A 118 5.52 -1.53 -8.58
N LEU A 119 5.14 -0.68 -9.53
CA LEU A 119 3.90 0.09 -9.45
C LEU A 119 2.67 -0.83 -9.57
N GLN A 120 2.72 -1.84 -10.46
CA GLN A 120 1.67 -2.85 -10.57
C GLN A 120 1.49 -3.62 -9.25
N ALA A 121 2.59 -4.07 -8.65
CA ALA A 121 2.57 -4.75 -7.36
C ALA A 121 2.07 -3.83 -6.21
N ALA A 122 2.42 -2.54 -6.24
CA ALA A 122 1.93 -1.57 -5.27
C ALA A 122 0.41 -1.41 -5.31
N VAL A 123 -0.21 -1.41 -6.51
CA VAL A 123 -1.67 -1.40 -6.65
C VAL A 123 -2.28 -2.67 -6.06
N LEU A 124 -1.71 -3.84 -6.35
CA LEU A 124 -2.18 -5.11 -5.79
C LEU A 124 -2.09 -5.13 -4.25
N LEU A 125 -0.97 -4.70 -3.69
CA LEU A 125 -0.75 -4.64 -2.24
C LEU A 125 -1.60 -3.57 -1.53
N SER A 126 -2.09 -2.56 -2.25
CA SER A 126 -2.99 -1.55 -1.71
C SER A 126 -4.42 -2.04 -1.49
N VAL A 127 -4.83 -3.14 -2.12
CA VAL A 127 -6.20 -3.66 -2.08
C VAL A 127 -6.73 -3.88 -0.65
N PRO A 128 -6.03 -4.58 0.25
CA PRO A 128 -6.52 -4.78 1.62
C PRO A 128 -6.66 -3.46 2.39
N LEU A 129 -5.74 -2.52 2.17
CA LEU A 129 -5.78 -1.20 2.81
C LEU A 129 -6.98 -0.38 2.34
N ILE A 130 -7.29 -0.43 1.05
CA ILE A 130 -8.44 0.25 0.45
C ILE A 130 -9.74 -0.38 0.97
N PHE A 131 -9.87 -1.71 0.97
CA PHE A 131 -11.06 -2.37 1.51
C PHE A 131 -11.24 -2.08 3.01
N GLY A 132 -10.16 -2.11 3.80
CA GLY A 132 -10.19 -1.78 5.22
C GLY A 132 -10.63 -0.33 5.46
N SER A 133 -10.12 0.63 4.69
CA SER A 133 -10.51 2.04 4.80
C SER A 133 -11.97 2.28 4.40
N MET A 134 -12.45 1.62 3.33
CA MET A 134 -13.86 1.68 2.92
C MET A 134 -14.79 1.06 3.96
N ALA A 135 -14.41 -0.08 4.54
CA ALA A 135 -15.16 -0.70 5.64
C ALA A 135 -15.24 0.23 6.85
N GLY A 136 -14.12 0.85 7.24
CA GLY A 136 -14.10 1.84 8.32
C GLY A 136 -15.00 3.04 8.05
N LEU A 137 -14.96 3.58 6.83
CA LEU A 137 -15.81 4.70 6.42
C LEU A 137 -17.30 4.37 6.49
N LEU A 138 -17.71 3.19 6.03
CA LEU A 138 -19.10 2.73 6.11
C LEU A 138 -19.56 2.52 7.56
N CYS A 139 -18.69 1.94 8.40
CA CYS A 139 -18.99 1.78 9.84
C CYS A 139 -19.15 3.15 10.52
N GLU A 140 -18.26 4.11 10.26
CA GLU A 140 -18.33 5.46 10.83
C GLU A 140 -19.61 6.20 10.41
N LYS A 141 -20.01 6.09 9.14
CA LYS A 141 -21.30 6.63 8.66
C LYS A 141 -22.51 6.00 9.33
N SER A 142 -22.39 4.74 9.74
CA SER A 142 -23.46 4.02 10.46
C SER A 142 -23.42 4.26 11.99
N GLY A 143 -22.51 5.10 12.48
CA GLY A 143 -22.33 5.37 13.91
C GLY A 143 -21.62 4.24 14.68
N VAL A 144 -20.93 3.34 13.98
CA VAL A 144 -20.20 2.20 14.57
C VAL A 144 -18.69 2.48 14.51
N ILE A 145 -18.03 2.36 15.68
CA ILE A 145 -16.56 2.44 15.76
C ILE A 145 -15.99 1.02 15.60
N ASN A 146 -15.60 0.67 14.38
CA ASN A 146 -15.05 -0.66 14.08
C ASN A 146 -13.53 -0.67 14.12
N ILE A 147 -12.95 -1.01 15.25
CA ILE A 147 -11.49 -1.24 15.40
C ILE A 147 -11.11 -2.68 15.03
N ALA A 148 -12.09 -3.61 14.94
CA ALA A 148 -11.84 -5.01 14.61
C ALA A 148 -11.52 -5.29 13.12
N ILE A 149 -11.38 -4.27 12.27
CA ILE A 149 -11.17 -4.43 10.82
C ILE A 149 -9.93 -5.28 10.53
N GLU A 150 -8.86 -5.11 11.29
CA GLU A 150 -7.63 -5.90 11.13
C GLU A 150 -7.89 -7.40 11.36
N GLY A 151 -8.58 -7.75 12.44
CA GLY A 151 -8.98 -9.13 12.73
C GLY A 151 -9.94 -9.69 11.69
N GLN A 152 -10.90 -8.87 11.22
CA GLN A 152 -11.83 -9.27 10.17
C GLN A 152 -11.09 -9.64 8.87
N LEU A 153 -10.14 -8.81 8.44
CA LEU A 153 -9.34 -9.07 7.24
C LEU A 153 -8.42 -10.28 7.43
N LEU A 154 -7.77 -10.40 8.58
CA LEU A 154 -6.87 -11.52 8.90
C LEU A 154 -7.63 -12.85 8.90
N PHE A 155 -8.78 -12.92 9.58
CA PHE A 155 -9.60 -14.13 9.63
C PHE A 155 -10.16 -14.51 8.25
N ALA A 156 -10.62 -13.50 7.51
CA ALA A 156 -11.09 -13.68 6.14
C ALA A 156 -10.00 -14.25 5.23
N ALA A 157 -8.77 -13.71 5.29
CA ALA A 157 -7.62 -14.19 4.53
C ALA A 157 -7.25 -15.63 4.91
N PHE A 158 -7.23 -15.93 6.22
CA PHE A 158 -6.93 -17.27 6.72
C PHE A 158 -7.94 -18.31 6.22
N ILE A 159 -9.23 -18.07 6.41
CA ILE A 159 -10.30 -19.00 5.97
C ILE A 159 -10.33 -19.14 4.45
N SER A 160 -10.12 -18.03 3.72
CA SER A 160 -10.04 -18.05 2.26
C SER A 160 -8.92 -18.95 1.76
N ALA A 161 -7.72 -18.83 2.34
CA ALA A 161 -6.57 -19.65 1.97
C ALA A 161 -6.81 -21.14 2.26
N VAL A 162 -7.36 -21.46 3.42
CA VAL A 162 -7.69 -22.83 3.82
C VAL A 162 -8.74 -23.45 2.89
N ILE A 163 -9.84 -22.73 2.64
CA ILE A 163 -10.91 -23.25 1.76
C ILE A 163 -10.44 -23.40 0.31
N ALA A 164 -9.67 -22.44 -0.19
CA ALA A 164 -9.07 -22.55 -1.53
C ALA A 164 -8.13 -23.76 -1.63
N SER A 165 -7.33 -24.01 -0.59
CA SER A 165 -6.43 -25.18 -0.54
C SER A 165 -7.19 -26.50 -0.51
N LEU A 166 -8.20 -26.62 0.36
CA LEU A 166 -8.98 -27.86 0.52
C LEU A 166 -9.84 -28.18 -0.71
N THR A 167 -10.42 -27.15 -1.31
CA THR A 167 -11.28 -27.32 -2.51
C THR A 167 -10.50 -27.33 -3.82
N GLN A 168 -9.20 -26.99 -3.79
CA GLN A 168 -8.35 -26.76 -4.96
C GLN A 168 -9.00 -25.78 -5.95
N ASN A 169 -9.76 -24.83 -5.43
CA ASN A 169 -10.50 -23.87 -6.24
C ASN A 169 -10.52 -22.48 -5.55
N LEU A 170 -9.89 -21.51 -6.22
CA LEU A 170 -9.77 -20.14 -5.73
C LEU A 170 -11.12 -19.41 -5.59
N ILE A 171 -12.14 -19.81 -6.37
CA ILE A 171 -13.46 -19.17 -6.32
C ILE A 171 -14.14 -19.45 -4.98
N TRP A 172 -14.03 -20.67 -4.45
CA TRP A 172 -14.57 -21.00 -3.13
C TRP A 172 -13.83 -20.27 -2.01
N GLY A 173 -12.50 -20.09 -2.15
CA GLY A 173 -11.73 -19.23 -1.27
C GLY A 173 -12.23 -17.78 -1.31
N LEU A 174 -12.46 -17.23 -2.50
CA LEU A 174 -12.95 -15.85 -2.67
C LEU A 174 -14.35 -15.64 -2.05
N ILE A 175 -15.25 -16.62 -2.20
CA ILE A 175 -16.60 -16.56 -1.61
C ILE A 175 -16.55 -16.69 -0.08
N SER A 176 -15.67 -17.52 0.44
CA SER A 176 -15.55 -17.74 1.88
C SER A 176 -14.97 -16.55 2.65
N ALA A 177 -14.14 -15.72 2.00
CA ALA A 177 -13.52 -14.56 2.64
C ALA A 177 -14.55 -13.56 3.25
N PRO A 178 -15.53 -13.04 2.49
CA PRO A 178 -16.53 -12.13 3.05
C PRO A 178 -17.41 -12.80 4.11
N ILE A 179 -17.69 -14.10 4.00
CA ILE A 179 -18.47 -14.84 5.01
C ILE A 179 -17.70 -14.91 6.33
N ALA A 180 -16.40 -15.23 6.27
CA ALA A 180 -15.55 -15.27 7.45
C ALA A 180 -15.39 -13.90 8.10
N GLY A 181 -15.17 -12.85 7.31
CA GLY A 181 -15.11 -11.47 7.79
C GLY A 181 -16.44 -11.02 8.43
N ALA A 182 -17.57 -11.37 7.82
CA ALA A 182 -18.91 -11.10 8.37
C ALA A 182 -19.16 -11.83 9.70
N ALA A 183 -18.65 -13.05 9.86
CA ALA A 183 -18.76 -13.78 11.13
C ALA A 183 -18.04 -13.05 12.27
N VAL A 184 -16.84 -12.52 12.03
CA VAL A 184 -16.12 -11.71 13.02
C VAL A 184 -16.86 -10.39 13.29
N SER A 185 -17.41 -9.76 12.26
CA SER A 185 -18.23 -8.53 12.39
C SER A 185 -19.49 -8.79 13.19
N TRP A 186 -20.10 -9.96 13.02
CA TRP A 186 -21.27 -10.37 13.80
C TRP A 186 -20.95 -10.49 15.29
N ILE A 187 -19.78 -11.02 15.67
CA ILE A 187 -19.34 -11.06 17.06
C ILE A 187 -19.26 -9.65 17.64
N LEU A 188 -18.63 -8.70 16.91
CA LEU A 188 -18.56 -7.30 17.33
C LEU A 188 -19.96 -6.71 17.56
N ALA A 189 -20.86 -6.88 16.58
CA ALA A 189 -22.22 -6.35 16.64
C ALA A 189 -23.02 -6.98 17.79
N TYR A 190 -22.93 -8.30 17.96
CA TYR A 190 -23.68 -9.03 18.98
C TYR A 190 -23.35 -8.56 20.39
N PHE A 191 -22.05 -8.46 20.72
CA PHE A 191 -21.63 -8.02 22.04
C PHE A 191 -21.87 -6.53 22.27
N SER A 192 -21.68 -5.68 21.26
CA SER A 192 -21.91 -4.25 21.37
C SER A 192 -23.40 -3.92 21.56
N ILE A 193 -24.29 -4.60 20.83
CA ILE A 193 -25.72 -4.31 20.88
C ILE A 193 -26.39 -4.98 22.11
N LYS A 194 -26.15 -6.29 22.30
CA LYS A 194 -26.85 -7.05 23.34
C LYS A 194 -26.31 -6.78 24.74
N PHE A 195 -25.01 -6.66 24.90
CA PHE A 195 -24.35 -6.47 26.18
C PHE A 195 -23.86 -5.04 26.43
N GLN A 196 -24.05 -4.15 25.43
CA GLN A 196 -23.63 -2.74 25.48
C GLN A 196 -22.14 -2.56 25.83
N VAL A 197 -21.32 -3.51 25.39
CA VAL A 197 -19.86 -3.43 25.55
C VAL A 197 -19.31 -2.31 24.68
N ASP A 198 -18.33 -1.57 25.20
CA ASP A 198 -17.62 -0.54 24.45
C ASP A 198 -17.00 -1.13 23.18
N GLN A 199 -17.32 -0.53 22.02
CA GLN A 199 -16.93 -1.02 20.70
C GLN A 199 -15.41 -0.97 20.47
N VAL A 200 -14.73 0.02 21.08
CA VAL A 200 -13.28 0.20 20.95
C VAL A 200 -12.55 -0.93 21.69
N ILE A 201 -12.96 -1.19 22.93
CA ILE A 201 -12.37 -2.25 23.76
C ILE A 201 -12.64 -3.61 23.12
N LEU A 202 -13.88 -3.85 22.71
CA LEU A 202 -14.28 -5.11 22.09
C LEU A 202 -13.54 -5.34 20.76
N GLY A 203 -13.40 -4.31 19.93
CA GLY A 203 -12.67 -4.38 18.67
C GLY A 203 -11.20 -4.78 18.86
N PHE A 204 -10.54 -4.20 19.86
CA PHE A 204 -9.18 -4.58 20.22
C PHE A 204 -9.08 -6.04 20.68
N VAL A 205 -10.00 -6.49 21.55
CA VAL A 205 -10.04 -7.88 22.03
C VAL A 205 -10.25 -8.85 20.88
N ILE A 206 -11.13 -8.53 19.93
CA ILE A 206 -11.37 -9.36 18.74
C ILE A 206 -10.11 -9.46 17.88
N ASN A 207 -9.37 -8.37 17.65
CA ASN A 207 -8.12 -8.41 16.90
C ASN A 207 -7.10 -9.35 17.56
N VAL A 208 -6.91 -9.26 18.87
CA VAL A 208 -6.01 -10.14 19.63
C VAL A 208 -6.49 -11.60 19.58
N LEU A 209 -7.80 -11.83 19.74
CA LEU A 209 -8.39 -13.17 19.66
C LEU A 209 -8.15 -13.80 18.28
N VAL A 210 -8.43 -13.07 17.20
CA VAL A 210 -8.26 -13.56 15.83
C VAL A 210 -6.79 -13.82 15.53
N LEU A 211 -5.89 -12.92 15.94
CA LEU A 211 -4.45 -13.12 15.79
C LEU A 211 -3.99 -14.40 16.51
N GLY A 212 -4.43 -14.62 17.73
CA GLY A 212 -4.13 -15.82 18.50
C GLY A 212 -4.68 -17.09 17.85
N LEU A 213 -5.94 -17.08 17.41
CA LEU A 213 -6.57 -18.22 16.74
C LEU A 213 -5.91 -18.56 15.40
N THR A 214 -5.64 -17.56 14.57
CA THR A 214 -4.99 -17.79 13.26
C THR A 214 -3.57 -18.31 13.42
N ASN A 215 -2.78 -17.79 14.36
CA ASN A 215 -1.45 -18.32 14.67
C ASN A 215 -1.51 -19.76 15.21
N PHE A 216 -2.45 -20.05 16.10
CA PHE A 216 -2.64 -21.39 16.61
C PHE A 216 -2.96 -22.40 15.49
N PHE A 217 -3.97 -22.10 14.68
CA PHE A 217 -4.36 -22.99 13.56
C PHE A 217 -3.29 -23.06 12.48
N TYR A 218 -2.56 -21.98 12.22
CA TYR A 218 -1.42 -22.00 11.31
C TYR A 218 -0.37 -23.02 11.78
N THR A 219 0.00 -22.98 13.05
CA THR A 219 1.03 -23.87 13.62
C THR A 219 0.55 -25.32 13.71
N VAL A 220 -0.71 -25.55 14.09
CA VAL A 220 -1.26 -26.90 14.33
C VAL A 220 -1.75 -27.59 13.07
N LEU A 221 -2.28 -26.83 12.10
CA LEU A 221 -2.88 -27.38 10.88
C LEU A 221 -2.06 -27.09 9.63
N LEU A 222 -1.68 -25.83 9.39
CA LEU A 222 -1.09 -25.45 8.11
C LEU A 222 0.35 -25.90 7.99
N VAL A 223 1.14 -25.79 9.04
CA VAL A 223 2.56 -26.20 9.03
C VAL A 223 2.71 -27.73 8.89
N PRO A 224 2.05 -28.59 9.71
CA PRO A 224 2.19 -30.04 9.59
C PRO A 224 1.57 -30.64 8.32
N TYR A 225 0.54 -30.01 7.77
CA TYR A 225 -0.21 -30.48 6.60
C TYR A 225 -0.14 -29.50 5.43
N GLU A 226 1.03 -28.90 5.21
CA GLU A 226 1.26 -27.86 4.20
C GLU A 226 0.78 -28.28 2.81
N SER A 227 1.02 -29.52 2.41
CA SER A 227 0.65 -30.07 1.10
C SER A 227 -0.85 -30.15 0.83
N THR A 228 -1.68 -30.05 1.86
CA THR A 228 -3.15 -30.13 1.71
C THR A 228 -3.89 -28.85 2.14
N TRP A 229 -3.37 -28.18 3.18
CA TRP A 229 -4.05 -27.05 3.81
C TRP A 229 -3.45 -25.68 3.45
N ASN A 230 -2.26 -25.67 2.84
CA ASN A 230 -1.54 -24.43 2.53
C ASN A 230 -0.99 -24.40 1.09
N VAL A 231 -1.79 -24.89 0.15
CA VAL A 231 -1.49 -24.92 -1.29
C VAL A 231 -2.45 -24.04 -2.10
N ALA A 232 -2.99 -22.99 -1.48
CA ALA A 232 -3.82 -22.03 -2.19
C ALA A 232 -3.02 -21.40 -3.32
N GLY A 233 -3.53 -21.50 -4.54
CA GLY A 233 -2.96 -20.81 -5.70
C GLY A 233 -3.19 -19.31 -5.65
N SER A 234 -2.78 -18.61 -6.70
CA SER A 234 -3.05 -17.19 -6.90
C SER A 234 -3.89 -16.96 -8.15
N PHE A 235 -4.73 -15.91 -8.13
CA PHE A 235 -5.44 -15.49 -9.33
C PHE A 235 -4.45 -14.96 -10.37
N SER A 236 -4.58 -15.44 -11.61
CA SER A 236 -3.84 -14.88 -12.75
C SER A 236 -4.29 -13.44 -13.04
N ALA A 237 -3.37 -12.64 -13.56
CA ALA A 237 -3.71 -11.31 -14.04
C ALA A 237 -4.58 -11.40 -15.29
N ILE A 238 -5.61 -10.56 -15.36
CA ILE A 238 -6.51 -10.41 -16.49
C ILE A 238 -6.12 -9.13 -17.23
N GLN A 239 -5.75 -9.30 -18.51
CA GLN A 239 -5.40 -8.18 -19.37
C GLN A 239 -6.66 -7.63 -20.05
N ILE A 240 -6.98 -6.35 -19.81
CA ILE A 240 -8.05 -5.71 -20.57
C ILE A 240 -7.50 -5.33 -21.96
N PRO A 241 -8.08 -5.87 -23.06
CA PRO A 241 -7.58 -5.60 -24.40
C PRO A 241 -7.48 -4.10 -24.69
N ILE A 242 -6.46 -3.68 -25.44
CA ILE A 242 -6.15 -2.30 -25.82
C ILE A 242 -5.66 -1.47 -24.63
N LEU A 243 -6.38 -1.41 -23.51
CA LEU A 243 -6.03 -0.59 -22.34
C LEU A 243 -4.75 -1.09 -21.64
N SER A 244 -4.54 -2.41 -21.57
CA SER A 244 -3.32 -3.00 -20.99
C SER A 244 -2.06 -2.70 -21.81
N LYS A 245 -2.20 -2.30 -23.10
CA LYS A 245 -1.08 -1.96 -23.99
C LYS A 245 -0.62 -0.51 -23.88
N ILE A 246 -1.35 0.34 -23.14
CA ILE A 246 -0.93 1.73 -22.90
C ILE A 246 0.37 1.70 -22.10
N PRO A 247 1.43 2.38 -22.55
CA PRO A 247 2.71 2.36 -21.85
C PRO A 247 2.59 2.82 -20.40
N ILE A 248 3.25 2.11 -19.50
CA ILE A 248 3.33 2.35 -18.06
C ILE A 248 1.95 2.17 -17.36
N ILE A 249 0.95 2.96 -17.74
CA ILE A 249 -0.38 2.97 -17.09
C ILE A 249 -1.15 1.67 -17.37
N GLY A 250 -1.03 1.14 -18.59
CA GLY A 250 -1.72 -0.09 -19.01
C GLY A 250 -1.45 -1.27 -18.10
N PRO A 251 -0.21 -1.72 -17.95
CA PRO A 251 0.14 -2.81 -17.06
C PRO A 251 -0.22 -2.55 -15.59
N ILE A 252 -0.08 -1.30 -15.12
CA ILE A 252 -0.32 -0.93 -13.72
C ILE A 252 -1.81 -1.05 -13.36
N LEU A 253 -2.72 -0.58 -14.23
CA LEU A 253 -4.15 -0.49 -13.92
C LEU A 253 -5.00 -1.56 -14.63
N PHE A 254 -4.60 -1.99 -15.82
CA PHE A 254 -5.41 -2.83 -16.72
C PHE A 254 -4.84 -4.22 -16.99
N ASN A 255 -3.77 -4.60 -16.27
CA ASN A 255 -3.23 -5.96 -16.23
C ASN A 255 -3.13 -6.39 -14.76
N GLN A 256 -4.29 -6.62 -14.15
CA GLN A 256 -4.41 -6.87 -12.72
C GLN A 256 -5.25 -8.12 -12.43
N THR A 257 -5.21 -8.61 -11.21
CA THR A 257 -6.06 -9.72 -10.78
C THR A 257 -7.53 -9.30 -10.68
N ILE A 258 -8.44 -10.26 -10.72
CA ILE A 258 -9.88 -10.02 -10.58
C ILE A 258 -10.22 -9.25 -9.30
N ILE A 259 -9.46 -9.43 -8.22
CA ILE A 259 -9.67 -8.77 -6.93
C ILE A 259 -9.43 -7.26 -7.03
N VAL A 260 -8.43 -6.83 -7.82
CA VAL A 260 -8.14 -5.40 -8.06
C VAL A 260 -9.29 -4.75 -8.86
N TYR A 261 -9.81 -5.41 -9.88
CA TYR A 261 -10.97 -4.90 -10.64
C TYR A 261 -12.22 -4.81 -9.76
N PHE A 262 -12.41 -5.79 -8.87
CA PHE A 262 -13.50 -5.75 -7.90
C PHE A 262 -13.34 -4.58 -6.91
N MET A 263 -12.12 -4.28 -6.50
CA MET A 263 -11.80 -3.09 -5.70
C MET A 263 -12.18 -1.80 -6.44
N TYR A 264 -11.84 -1.64 -7.72
CA TYR A 264 -12.22 -0.46 -8.50
C TYR A 264 -13.73 -0.26 -8.54
N LEU A 265 -14.47 -1.35 -8.75
CA LEU A 265 -15.94 -1.32 -8.77
C LEU A 265 -16.49 -0.89 -7.40
N ILE A 266 -16.04 -1.53 -6.31
CA ILE A 266 -16.53 -1.24 -4.96
C ILE A 266 -16.23 0.19 -4.55
N VAL A 267 -15.01 0.68 -4.78
CA VAL A 267 -14.64 2.06 -4.48
C VAL A 267 -15.57 3.04 -5.20
N THR A 268 -15.84 2.79 -6.49
CA THR A 268 -16.73 3.65 -7.28
C THR A 268 -18.16 3.62 -6.75
N VAL A 269 -18.68 2.43 -6.43
CA VAL A 269 -20.04 2.27 -5.87
C VAL A 269 -20.17 2.98 -4.52
N ILE A 270 -19.20 2.80 -3.62
CA ILE A 270 -19.22 3.44 -2.30
C ILE A 270 -19.12 4.95 -2.41
N GLN A 271 -18.26 5.48 -3.31
CA GLN A 271 -18.14 6.92 -3.52
C GLN A 271 -19.41 7.56 -4.06
N VAL A 272 -20.17 6.83 -4.87
CA VAL A 272 -21.48 7.33 -5.39
C VAL A 272 -22.58 7.21 -4.34
N ALA A 273 -22.51 6.22 -3.45
CA ALA A 273 -23.50 5.98 -2.40
C ALA A 273 -23.33 6.89 -1.17
N LEU A 274 -22.15 7.44 -0.92
CA LEU A 274 -21.82 8.32 0.21
C LEU A 274 -21.95 9.78 -0.13
#